data_9f36f5f5145233447dc2fbd0986b3271
#
_entry.id   9f36f5f5145233447dc2fbd0986b3271
#
_cell.length_a   1.000
_cell.length_b   1.000
_cell.length_c   1.000
_cell.angle_alpha   90.00
_cell.angle_beta   90.00
_cell.angle_gamma   90.00
#
_symmetry.space_group_name_H-M   'P 1'
#
loop_
_entity.id
_entity.type
_entity.pdbx_description
1 polymer ?
#
loop_
_entity_poly.entity_id
_entity_poly.type
_entity_poly.pdbx_seq_one_letter_code
_entity_poly.pdbx_strand_id
1 'polypeptide(L)'
;MSLFWEWVLRVLLGASAKIQNQLLCFLTVLCKQGGEKVSFASETKKELTNIDVKGCCADAELSALIRMNGSLSFSNRKLIVDIQTENAAIARRIYTLIKKSYQVQVELLVRKKMRLKKNNVYIVRLKESAREILEDLKIIGEGFEIIHDISPDLVKKKCCKRSYLRGAFLAGGSVNNPETSSYHLEIASMYQEHNESLCELMNTFGLNSKTLERKKGFITYLKEAEKITEFLNIVGAHNALLRFEDIRIVRDMRNSVNRLVNCETANLNKTIGAALRQVENIRYIRDTVGLQILPDKLREIAQLRVDYQDVTLKELGEMVSGGTISKSGINHRLRKIDEIADKLRAGQIINK
;
A
#
# COMPACT_ATOMS: atom_id res chain seq x y z
N MET A 1 -15.85 -5.25 21.76
CA MET A 1 -16.81 -4.79 20.73
C MET A 1 -17.93 -3.89 21.29
N SER A 2 -18.34 -4.00 22.56
CA SER A 2 -19.47 -3.20 23.15
C SER A 2 -19.12 -1.72 23.42
N LEU A 3 -17.94 -1.40 23.93
CA LEU A 3 -17.51 -0.04 24.28
C LEU A 3 -17.35 0.93 23.07
N PHE A 4 -17.00 0.41 21.92
CA PHE A 4 -16.87 1.20 20.68
C PHE A 4 -18.25 1.64 20.16
N TRP A 5 -19.26 0.79 20.22
CA TRP A 5 -20.62 1.10 19.80
C TRP A 5 -21.32 2.07 20.74
N GLU A 6 -21.07 2.00 22.05
CA GLU A 6 -21.58 2.98 23.01
C GLU A 6 -20.97 4.38 22.80
N TRP A 7 -19.69 4.46 22.50
CA TRP A 7 -19.04 5.74 22.18
C TRP A 7 -19.59 6.34 20.87
N VAL A 8 -19.77 5.53 19.82
CA VAL A 8 -20.37 5.95 18.55
C VAL A 8 -21.80 6.46 18.73
N LEU A 9 -22.60 5.79 19.55
CA LEU A 9 -23.98 6.22 19.88
C LEU A 9 -24.00 7.56 20.63
N ARG A 10 -23.10 7.79 21.58
CA ARG A 10 -23.01 9.07 22.32
C ARG A 10 -22.60 10.24 21.40
N VAL A 11 -21.68 10.01 20.46
CA VAL A 11 -21.27 11.02 19.47
C VAL A 11 -22.41 11.32 18.49
N LEU A 12 -23.19 10.32 18.10
CA LEU A 12 -24.37 10.50 17.22
C LEU A 12 -25.49 11.28 17.88
N LEU A 13 -25.73 11.10 19.18
CA LEU A 13 -26.81 11.78 19.92
C LEU A 13 -26.50 13.27 20.20
N GLY A 14 -25.22 13.68 20.14
CA GLY A 14 -24.82 15.08 20.39
C GLY A 14 -24.50 15.90 19.14
N ALA A 15 -24.54 15.30 17.94
CA ALA A 15 -24.12 15.96 16.70
C ALA A 15 -25.29 16.56 15.91
N SER A 16 -25.05 17.66 15.17
CA SER A 16 -26.06 18.27 14.30
C SER A 16 -26.49 17.29 13.18
N ALA A 17 -27.74 17.43 12.69
CA ALA A 17 -28.34 16.55 11.67
C ALA A 17 -27.48 16.36 10.41
N LYS A 18 -26.65 17.35 10.06
CA LYS A 18 -25.72 17.30 8.93
C LYS A 18 -24.54 16.36 9.16
N ILE A 19 -24.04 16.31 10.41
CA ILE A 19 -22.95 15.43 10.83
C ILE A 19 -23.50 14.00 11.02
N GLN A 20 -24.73 13.85 11.51
CA GLN A 20 -25.39 12.56 11.63
C GLN A 20 -25.58 11.88 10.25
N ASN A 21 -26.00 12.62 9.23
CA ASN A 21 -26.16 12.09 7.88
C ASN A 21 -24.84 11.72 7.21
N GLN A 22 -23.77 12.47 7.45
CA GLN A 22 -22.42 12.12 6.96
C GLN A 22 -21.85 10.88 7.66
N LEU A 23 -22.04 10.75 8.97
CA LEU A 23 -21.64 9.57 9.74
C LEU A 23 -22.47 8.33 9.40
N LEU A 24 -23.77 8.46 9.15
CA LEU A 24 -24.61 7.36 8.69
C LEU A 24 -24.20 6.88 7.28
N CYS A 25 -23.87 7.80 6.38
CA CYS A 25 -23.35 7.47 5.06
C CYS A 25 -22.00 6.75 5.17
N PHE A 26 -21.12 7.16 6.08
CA PHE A 26 -19.85 6.52 6.35
C PHE A 26 -19.99 5.13 6.97
N LEU A 27 -20.95 4.96 7.90
CA LEU A 27 -21.26 3.66 8.53
C LEU A 27 -21.97 2.70 7.57
N THR A 28 -22.81 3.18 6.66
CA THR A 28 -23.43 2.34 5.61
C THR A 28 -22.41 1.86 4.57
N VAL A 29 -21.38 2.63 4.30
CA VAL A 29 -20.25 2.19 3.44
C VAL A 29 -19.40 1.13 4.16
N LEU A 30 -19.21 1.25 5.49
CA LEU A 30 -18.48 0.26 6.30
C LEU A 30 -19.26 -1.05 6.52
N CYS A 31 -20.60 -1.01 6.62
CA CYS A 31 -21.44 -2.21 6.81
C CYS A 31 -21.65 -3.04 5.54
N LYS A 32 -21.41 -2.53 4.35
CA LYS A 32 -21.59 -3.28 3.09
C LYS A 32 -20.45 -4.25 2.73
N GLN A 33 -19.48 -4.50 3.61
CA GLN A 33 -18.34 -5.40 3.34
C GLN A 33 -18.49 -6.81 3.94
N GLY A 34 -19.69 -7.38 3.93
CA GLY A 34 -19.96 -8.78 4.33
C GLY A 34 -20.03 -9.80 3.17
N GLY A 35 -19.44 -9.52 1.99
CA GLY A 35 -19.26 -10.47 0.89
C GLY A 35 -17.88 -11.14 0.95
N GLU A 36 -17.73 -12.34 0.38
CA GLU A 36 -16.42 -12.98 0.19
C GLU A 36 -15.42 -11.94 -0.32
N LYS A 37 -14.36 -11.67 0.45
CA LYS A 37 -13.34 -10.67 0.08
C LYS A 37 -12.61 -11.16 -1.17
N VAL A 38 -13.14 -10.80 -2.34
CA VAL A 38 -12.42 -10.99 -3.61
C VAL A 38 -11.13 -10.17 -3.53
N SER A 39 -9.99 -10.79 -3.86
CA SER A 39 -8.72 -10.08 -3.78
C SER A 39 -8.65 -8.93 -4.79
N PHE A 40 -7.97 -7.84 -4.44
CA PHE A 40 -7.75 -6.70 -5.33
C PHE A 40 -7.18 -7.13 -6.69
N ALA A 41 -6.22 -8.06 -6.69
CA ALA A 41 -5.67 -8.65 -7.93
C ALA A 41 -6.74 -9.35 -8.77
N SER A 42 -7.69 -10.07 -8.16
CA SER A 42 -8.76 -10.76 -8.88
C SER A 42 -9.76 -9.78 -9.50
N GLU A 43 -10.11 -8.71 -8.79
CA GLU A 43 -10.97 -7.64 -9.32
C GLU A 43 -10.30 -6.93 -10.50
N THR A 44 -9.01 -6.57 -10.37
CA THR A 44 -8.21 -5.99 -11.44
C THR A 44 -8.18 -6.90 -12.67
N LYS A 45 -7.93 -8.21 -12.49
CA LYS A 45 -7.95 -9.17 -13.60
C LYS A 45 -9.32 -9.26 -14.27
N LYS A 46 -10.39 -9.25 -13.47
CA LYS A 46 -11.77 -9.25 -14.00
C LYS A 46 -12.06 -8.03 -14.86
N GLU A 47 -11.62 -6.84 -14.43
CA GLU A 47 -11.73 -5.61 -15.22
C GLU A 47 -11.01 -5.75 -16.57
N LEU A 48 -9.75 -6.21 -16.54
CA LEU A 48 -8.92 -6.35 -17.74
C LEU A 48 -9.50 -7.35 -18.76
N THR A 49 -10.26 -8.36 -18.33
CA THR A 49 -10.89 -9.31 -19.25
C THR A 49 -12.03 -8.71 -20.07
N ASN A 50 -12.53 -7.53 -19.73
CA ASN A 50 -13.62 -6.85 -20.44
C ASN A 50 -13.13 -5.87 -21.52
N ILE A 51 -11.82 -5.61 -21.61
CA ILE A 51 -11.27 -4.66 -22.59
C ILE A 51 -11.37 -5.24 -23.99
N ASP A 52 -12.01 -4.52 -24.92
CA ASP A 52 -12.04 -4.96 -26.32
C ASP A 52 -10.71 -4.67 -27.00
N VAL A 53 -10.18 -5.69 -27.69
CA VAL A 53 -8.92 -5.59 -28.45
C VAL A 53 -9.09 -6.27 -29.80
N LYS A 54 -8.42 -5.73 -30.82
CA LYS A 54 -8.52 -6.20 -32.20
C LYS A 54 -7.13 -6.27 -32.85
N GLY A 55 -6.99 -7.15 -33.88
CA GLY A 55 -5.79 -7.28 -34.68
C GLY A 55 -4.53 -7.47 -33.84
N CYS A 56 -3.45 -6.80 -34.15
CA CYS A 56 -2.14 -6.96 -33.53
C CYS A 56 -2.12 -6.84 -32.00
N CYS A 57 -3.11 -6.19 -31.38
CA CYS A 57 -3.26 -6.13 -29.94
C CYS A 57 -3.82 -7.43 -29.36
N ALA A 58 -4.72 -8.09 -30.08
CA ALA A 58 -5.26 -9.40 -29.69
C ALA A 58 -4.15 -10.47 -29.77
N ASP A 59 -3.35 -10.45 -30.81
CA ASP A 59 -2.25 -11.39 -31.02
C ASP A 59 -1.18 -11.23 -29.94
N ALA A 60 -0.79 -10.00 -29.61
CA ALA A 60 0.16 -9.72 -28.53
C ALA A 60 -0.35 -10.18 -27.16
N GLU A 61 -1.64 -9.94 -26.83
CA GLU A 61 -2.24 -10.39 -25.59
C GLU A 61 -2.32 -11.93 -25.52
N LEU A 62 -2.75 -12.55 -26.62
CA LEU A 62 -2.90 -14.00 -26.72
C LEU A 62 -1.54 -14.71 -26.66
N SER A 63 -0.50 -14.17 -27.31
CA SER A 63 0.87 -14.68 -27.20
C SER A 63 1.35 -14.76 -25.75
N ALA A 64 1.17 -13.68 -24.98
CA ALA A 64 1.50 -13.67 -23.56
C ALA A 64 0.73 -14.72 -22.75
N LEU A 65 -0.59 -14.80 -22.95
CA LEU A 65 -1.47 -15.76 -22.25
C LEU A 65 -1.10 -17.21 -22.55
N ILE A 66 -0.83 -17.56 -23.81
CA ILE A 66 -0.46 -18.92 -24.20
C ILE A 66 0.95 -19.25 -23.72
N ARG A 67 1.90 -18.35 -23.86
CA ARG A 67 3.28 -18.56 -23.42
C ARG A 67 3.37 -18.88 -21.93
N MET A 68 2.60 -18.19 -21.11
CA MET A 68 2.69 -18.31 -19.65
C MET A 68 1.81 -19.43 -19.07
N ASN A 69 0.69 -19.75 -19.70
CA ASN A 69 -0.30 -20.69 -19.18
C ASN A 69 -0.50 -21.92 -20.07
N GLY A 70 0.17 -21.97 -21.22
CA GLY A 70 0.08 -23.04 -22.20
C GLY A 70 0.95 -24.24 -21.84
N SER A 71 0.46 -25.42 -22.19
CA SER A 71 1.24 -26.65 -22.22
C SER A 71 1.05 -27.34 -23.55
N LEU A 72 2.14 -27.86 -24.12
CA LEU A 72 2.17 -28.53 -25.40
C LEU A 72 2.14 -30.03 -25.21
N SER A 73 1.35 -30.71 -26.00
CA SER A 73 1.30 -32.17 -26.03
C SER A 73 1.04 -32.67 -27.45
N PHE A 74 1.43 -33.91 -27.73
CA PHE A 74 1.16 -34.57 -29.02
C PHE A 74 0.19 -35.72 -28.82
N SER A 75 -0.85 -35.77 -29.62
CA SER A 75 -1.78 -36.90 -29.68
C SER A 75 -2.13 -37.21 -31.14
N ASN A 76 -2.00 -38.47 -31.53
CA ASN A 76 -2.23 -38.91 -32.89
C ASN A 76 -1.51 -38.08 -33.97
N ARG A 77 -0.23 -37.74 -33.70
CA ARG A 77 0.63 -36.89 -34.56
C ARG A 77 0.14 -35.45 -34.74
N LYS A 78 -0.85 -35.03 -33.94
CA LYS A 78 -1.32 -33.64 -33.92
C LYS A 78 -0.84 -32.95 -32.66
N LEU A 79 -0.41 -31.70 -32.82
CA LEU A 79 -0.06 -30.80 -31.70
C LEU A 79 -1.35 -30.35 -31.01
N ILE A 80 -1.37 -30.46 -29.70
CA ILE A 80 -2.46 -29.98 -28.86
C ILE A 80 -1.88 -28.95 -27.89
N VAL A 81 -2.55 -27.82 -27.76
CA VAL A 81 -2.23 -26.77 -26.79
C VAL A 81 -3.32 -26.67 -25.74
N ASP A 82 -2.96 -26.88 -24.49
CA ASP A 82 -3.83 -26.72 -23.33
C ASP A 82 -3.45 -25.48 -22.55
N ILE A 83 -4.30 -24.45 -22.54
CA ILE A 83 -4.07 -23.19 -21.80
C ILE A 83 -4.88 -23.28 -20.51
N GLN A 84 -4.19 -23.30 -19.35
CA GLN A 84 -4.80 -23.59 -18.05
C GLN A 84 -4.87 -22.34 -17.17
N THR A 85 -6.01 -22.10 -16.54
CA THR A 85 -6.20 -21.01 -15.58
C THR A 85 -7.23 -21.39 -14.51
N GLU A 86 -7.07 -20.87 -13.31
CA GLU A 86 -8.08 -21.03 -12.23
C GLU A 86 -9.17 -19.95 -12.29
N ASN A 87 -9.06 -18.98 -13.20
CA ASN A 87 -10.00 -17.87 -13.33
C ASN A 87 -10.90 -18.06 -14.58
N ALA A 88 -12.19 -18.24 -14.35
CA ALA A 88 -13.18 -18.44 -15.41
C ALA A 88 -13.26 -17.26 -16.40
N ALA A 89 -13.05 -16.01 -15.94
CA ALA A 89 -13.08 -14.84 -16.79
C ALA A 89 -11.87 -14.81 -17.76
N ILE A 90 -10.69 -15.23 -17.27
CA ILE A 90 -9.49 -15.36 -18.11
C ILE A 90 -9.66 -16.48 -19.12
N ALA A 91 -10.22 -17.63 -18.72
CA ALA A 91 -10.50 -18.73 -19.66
C ALA A 91 -11.45 -18.29 -20.78
N ARG A 92 -12.52 -17.56 -20.43
CA ARG A 92 -13.44 -16.99 -21.42
C ARG A 92 -12.74 -15.97 -22.33
N ARG A 93 -11.85 -15.14 -21.77
CA ARG A 93 -11.04 -14.19 -22.53
C ARG A 93 -10.19 -14.89 -23.58
N ILE A 94 -9.43 -15.91 -23.19
CA ILE A 94 -8.58 -16.72 -24.08
C ILE A 94 -9.43 -17.34 -25.20
N TYR A 95 -10.52 -18.00 -24.82
CA TYR A 95 -11.46 -18.60 -25.78
C TYR A 95 -11.97 -17.56 -26.80
N THR A 96 -12.40 -16.40 -26.33
CA THR A 96 -12.94 -15.34 -27.20
C THR A 96 -11.87 -14.76 -28.14
N LEU A 97 -10.64 -14.56 -27.65
CA LEU A 97 -9.52 -14.05 -28.46
C LEU A 97 -9.18 -15.05 -29.59
N ILE A 98 -9.02 -16.35 -29.26
CA ILE A 98 -8.72 -17.37 -30.26
C ILE A 98 -9.85 -17.45 -31.34
N LYS A 99 -11.10 -17.46 -30.89
CA LYS A 99 -12.25 -17.50 -31.80
C LYS A 99 -12.32 -16.27 -32.72
N LYS A 100 -12.05 -15.09 -32.20
CA LYS A 100 -12.09 -13.84 -32.99
C LYS A 100 -10.92 -13.72 -33.97
N SER A 101 -9.71 -14.10 -33.55
CA SER A 101 -8.51 -13.94 -34.38
C SER A 101 -8.34 -15.05 -35.44
N TYR A 102 -8.67 -16.31 -35.08
CA TYR A 102 -8.32 -17.43 -35.92
C TYR A 102 -9.55 -18.23 -36.44
N GLN A 103 -10.75 -17.99 -35.92
CA GLN A 103 -12.01 -18.65 -36.34
C GLN A 103 -11.99 -20.17 -36.24
N VAL A 104 -11.09 -20.74 -35.40
CA VAL A 104 -10.94 -22.20 -35.21
C VAL A 104 -11.83 -22.72 -34.10
N GLN A 105 -12.01 -24.06 -34.06
CA GLN A 105 -12.73 -24.74 -32.99
C GLN A 105 -11.84 -24.84 -31.74
N VAL A 106 -12.41 -24.50 -30.58
CA VAL A 106 -11.72 -24.49 -29.28
C VAL A 106 -12.59 -25.25 -28.28
N GLU A 107 -12.03 -26.22 -27.57
CA GLU A 107 -12.72 -26.94 -26.51
C GLU A 107 -12.48 -26.23 -25.14
N LEU A 108 -13.55 -26.13 -24.35
CA LEU A 108 -13.46 -25.65 -22.99
C LEU A 108 -13.71 -26.83 -22.03
N LEU A 109 -12.68 -27.17 -21.24
CA LEU A 109 -12.74 -28.26 -20.28
C LEU A 109 -12.65 -27.68 -18.86
N VAL A 110 -13.36 -28.31 -17.91
CA VAL A 110 -13.33 -27.93 -16.51
C VAL A 110 -12.87 -29.11 -15.67
N ARG A 111 -11.75 -28.97 -14.97
CA ARG A 111 -11.22 -29.99 -14.06
C ARG A 111 -11.35 -29.54 -12.63
N LYS A 112 -12.05 -30.30 -11.80
CA LYS A 112 -12.13 -30.04 -10.35
C LYS A 112 -10.84 -30.48 -9.66
N LYS A 113 -10.23 -29.63 -8.85
CA LYS A 113 -9.12 -30.02 -7.97
C LYS A 113 -9.67 -30.79 -6.77
N MET A 114 -9.22 -32.02 -6.58
CA MET A 114 -9.66 -32.92 -5.48
C MET A 114 -9.04 -32.59 -4.12
N ARG A 115 -8.03 -31.73 -4.04
CA ARG A 115 -7.27 -31.42 -2.79
C ARG A 115 -7.42 -29.97 -2.35
N LEU A 116 -7.76 -29.79 -1.07
CA LEU A 116 -7.64 -28.64 -0.14
C LEU A 116 -8.15 -27.23 -0.53
N LYS A 117 -8.25 -26.87 -1.80
CA LYS A 117 -8.97 -25.68 -2.29
C LYS A 117 -9.83 -26.12 -3.45
N LYS A 118 -11.14 -26.01 -3.29
CA LYS A 118 -12.16 -26.43 -4.28
C LYS A 118 -12.20 -25.57 -5.57
N ASN A 119 -11.06 -25.02 -6.01
CA ASN A 119 -11.03 -24.19 -7.21
C ASN A 119 -11.02 -25.06 -8.46
N ASN A 120 -11.91 -24.75 -9.39
CA ASN A 120 -11.92 -25.36 -10.71
C ASN A 120 -10.70 -24.88 -11.50
N VAL A 121 -10.11 -25.75 -12.31
CA VAL A 121 -9.15 -25.40 -13.35
C VAL A 121 -9.87 -25.43 -14.69
N TYR A 122 -9.86 -24.31 -15.37
CA TYR A 122 -10.40 -24.15 -16.72
C TYR A 122 -9.28 -24.39 -17.72
N ILE A 123 -9.52 -25.20 -18.71
CA ILE A 123 -8.57 -25.58 -19.76
C ILE A 123 -9.18 -25.18 -21.09
N VAL A 124 -8.55 -24.28 -21.80
CA VAL A 124 -8.88 -23.90 -23.16
C VAL A 124 -7.98 -24.73 -24.06
N ARG A 125 -8.56 -25.72 -24.78
CA ARG A 125 -7.83 -26.68 -25.60
C ARG A 125 -7.95 -26.35 -27.07
N LEU A 126 -6.82 -26.23 -27.73
CA LEU A 126 -6.65 -25.99 -29.16
C LEU A 126 -6.08 -27.26 -29.82
N LYS A 127 -6.81 -27.85 -30.78
CA LYS A 127 -6.42 -29.04 -31.53
C LYS A 127 -6.19 -28.75 -32.99
N GLU A 128 -6.99 -27.84 -33.55
CA GLU A 128 -6.90 -27.45 -34.95
C GLU A 128 -6.01 -26.27 -35.12
N SER A 129 -5.19 -26.29 -36.18
CA SER A 129 -4.27 -25.19 -36.51
C SER A 129 -3.38 -24.73 -35.34
N ALA A 130 -3.13 -25.61 -34.37
CA ALA A 130 -2.37 -25.29 -33.17
C ALA A 130 -0.94 -24.87 -33.53
N ARG A 131 -0.34 -25.52 -34.53
CA ARG A 131 1.00 -25.20 -34.99
C ARG A 131 1.05 -23.82 -35.65
N GLU A 132 0.20 -23.55 -36.59
CA GLU A 132 0.11 -22.28 -37.33
C GLU A 132 -0.14 -21.12 -36.38
N ILE A 133 -1.02 -21.29 -35.40
CA ILE A 133 -1.31 -20.27 -34.38
C ILE A 133 -0.09 -20.00 -33.49
N LEU A 134 0.65 -21.03 -33.07
CA LEU A 134 1.86 -20.85 -32.26
C LEU A 134 2.99 -20.19 -33.04
N GLU A 135 3.15 -20.52 -34.34
CA GLU A 135 4.13 -19.88 -35.23
C GLU A 135 3.78 -18.40 -35.47
N ASP A 136 2.51 -18.09 -35.74
CA ASP A 136 2.01 -16.72 -35.91
C ASP A 136 2.21 -15.87 -34.64
N LEU A 137 1.91 -16.45 -33.49
CA LEU A 137 2.11 -15.82 -32.19
C LEU A 137 3.58 -15.82 -31.71
N LYS A 138 4.52 -16.30 -32.54
CA LYS A 138 5.96 -16.34 -32.26
C LYS A 138 6.28 -17.06 -30.94
N ILE A 139 5.56 -18.14 -30.67
CA ILE A 139 5.80 -19.03 -29.52
C ILE A 139 6.73 -20.17 -29.91
N ILE A 140 6.57 -20.66 -31.13
CA ILE A 140 7.48 -21.64 -31.75
C ILE A 140 8.06 -21.09 -33.05
N GLY A 141 9.27 -21.53 -33.39
CA GLY A 141 9.93 -21.29 -34.67
C GLY A 141 9.59 -22.34 -35.72
N GLU A 142 10.13 -22.17 -36.94
CA GLU A 142 9.87 -23.05 -38.11
C GLU A 142 10.23 -24.52 -37.85
N GLY A 143 11.23 -24.78 -36.99
CA GLY A 143 11.68 -26.12 -36.60
C GLY A 143 11.05 -26.71 -35.33
N PHE A 144 9.89 -26.23 -34.85
CA PHE A 144 9.34 -26.55 -33.54
C PHE A 144 10.18 -26.11 -32.34
N GLU A 145 11.14 -25.23 -32.57
CA GLU A 145 11.90 -24.63 -31.50
C GLU A 145 10.99 -23.73 -30.65
N ILE A 146 11.02 -23.92 -29.34
CA ILE A 146 10.26 -23.08 -28.43
C ILE A 146 11.03 -21.76 -28.24
N ILE A 147 10.41 -20.66 -28.60
CA ILE A 147 10.97 -19.32 -28.40
C ILE A 147 10.59 -18.87 -26.99
N HIS A 148 11.57 -18.77 -26.10
CA HIS A 148 11.32 -18.35 -24.70
C HIS A 148 11.23 -16.84 -24.55
N ASP A 149 11.77 -16.08 -25.48
CA ASP A 149 11.82 -14.64 -25.50
C ASP A 149 10.56 -13.97 -26.08
N ILE A 150 10.37 -12.68 -25.84
CA ILE A 150 9.29 -11.89 -26.47
C ILE A 150 9.75 -11.43 -27.84
N SER A 151 9.10 -11.93 -28.91
CA SER A 151 9.44 -11.48 -30.26
C SER A 151 9.23 -9.97 -30.43
N PRO A 152 10.25 -9.21 -30.89
CA PRO A 152 10.11 -7.78 -31.14
C PRO A 152 8.97 -7.41 -32.09
N ASP A 153 8.64 -8.29 -33.04
CA ASP A 153 7.56 -8.07 -34.02
C ASP A 153 6.19 -7.98 -33.37
N LEU A 154 5.94 -8.78 -32.32
CA LEU A 154 4.69 -8.76 -31.56
C LEU A 154 4.51 -7.48 -30.73
N VAL A 155 5.60 -6.87 -30.30
CA VAL A 155 5.59 -5.71 -29.38
C VAL A 155 6.13 -4.44 -30.04
N LYS A 156 6.15 -4.38 -31.37
CA LYS A 156 6.66 -3.24 -32.13
C LYS A 156 5.88 -1.94 -31.87
N LYS A 157 4.57 -2.02 -31.80
CA LYS A 157 3.68 -0.87 -31.54
C LYS A 157 3.44 -0.68 -30.04
N LYS A 158 3.34 0.56 -29.57
CA LYS A 158 3.04 0.87 -28.17
C LYS A 158 1.74 0.20 -27.67
N CYS A 159 0.72 0.11 -28.52
CA CYS A 159 -0.53 -0.59 -28.19
C CYS A 159 -0.32 -2.10 -27.99
N CYS A 160 0.53 -2.74 -28.80
CA CYS A 160 0.85 -4.16 -28.68
C CYS A 160 1.68 -4.43 -27.40
N LYS A 161 2.66 -3.56 -27.05
CA LYS A 161 3.36 -3.63 -25.78
C LYS A 161 2.40 -3.62 -24.59
N ARG A 162 1.44 -2.69 -24.59
CA ARG A 162 0.40 -2.60 -23.55
C ARG A 162 -0.45 -3.87 -23.47
N SER A 163 -0.84 -4.41 -24.63
CA SER A 163 -1.64 -5.64 -24.71
C SER A 163 -0.87 -6.88 -24.26
N TYR A 164 0.41 -6.97 -24.61
CA TYR A 164 1.27 -8.05 -24.12
C TYR A 164 1.41 -8.02 -22.60
N LEU A 165 1.71 -6.85 -22.01
CA LEU A 165 1.79 -6.67 -20.55
C LEU A 165 0.46 -6.98 -19.86
N ARG A 166 -0.69 -6.64 -20.47
CA ARG A 166 -2.02 -7.04 -19.98
C ARG A 166 -2.18 -8.55 -19.97
N GLY A 167 -1.85 -9.24 -21.07
CA GLY A 167 -1.87 -10.70 -21.16
C GLY A 167 -0.98 -11.36 -20.12
N ALA A 168 0.25 -10.89 -19.97
CA ALA A 168 1.19 -11.36 -18.96
C ALA A 168 0.67 -11.17 -17.52
N PHE A 169 0.06 -10.01 -17.22
CA PHE A 169 -0.55 -9.77 -15.92
C PHE A 169 -1.79 -10.66 -15.68
N LEU A 170 -2.62 -10.87 -16.69
CA LEU A 170 -3.74 -11.82 -16.59
C LEU A 170 -3.26 -13.24 -16.29
N ALA A 171 -2.20 -13.68 -16.94
CA ALA A 171 -1.63 -15.01 -16.78
C ALA A 171 -0.96 -15.22 -15.42
N GLY A 172 0.06 -14.43 -15.11
CA GLY A 172 0.94 -14.63 -13.95
C GLY A 172 1.05 -13.42 -13.00
N GLY A 173 0.27 -12.34 -13.23
CA GLY A 173 0.37 -11.13 -12.43
C GLY A 173 -0.33 -11.23 -11.09
N SER A 174 0.19 -10.50 -10.12
CA SER A 174 -0.42 -10.26 -8.81
C SER A 174 -0.14 -8.84 -8.36
N VAL A 175 -1.06 -8.26 -7.60
CA VAL A 175 -0.89 -6.95 -6.97
C VAL A 175 -1.48 -6.99 -5.57
N ASN A 176 -0.73 -6.46 -4.60
CA ASN A 176 -1.19 -6.40 -3.22
C ASN A 176 -2.39 -5.45 -3.08
N ASN A 177 -3.25 -5.75 -2.12
CA ASN A 177 -4.28 -4.80 -1.72
C ASN A 177 -3.60 -3.53 -1.18
N PRO A 178 -3.92 -2.33 -1.72
CA PRO A 178 -3.32 -1.06 -1.27
C PRO A 178 -3.59 -0.72 0.20
N GLU A 179 -4.53 -1.39 0.87
CA GLU A 179 -4.76 -1.29 2.31
C GLU A 179 -3.62 -1.91 3.15
N THR A 180 -2.81 -2.78 2.56
CA THR A 180 -1.70 -3.44 3.27
C THR A 180 -0.50 -2.51 3.46
N SER A 181 0.41 -2.91 4.35
CA SER A 181 1.57 -2.08 4.71
C SER A 181 2.56 -1.82 3.57
N SER A 182 2.60 -2.69 2.56
CA SER A 182 3.56 -2.60 1.45
C SER A 182 2.87 -2.68 0.09
N TYR A 183 3.30 -1.81 -0.81
CA TYR A 183 2.90 -1.86 -2.21
C TYR A 183 3.79 -2.87 -2.95
N HIS A 184 3.17 -3.76 -3.70
CA HIS A 184 3.87 -4.77 -4.48
C HIS A 184 3.02 -5.23 -5.66
N LEU A 185 3.58 -5.17 -6.85
CA LEU A 185 3.04 -5.79 -8.05
C LEU A 185 4.10 -6.71 -8.62
N GLU A 186 3.72 -7.91 -9.01
CA GLU A 186 4.64 -8.87 -9.62
C GLU A 186 3.98 -9.61 -10.79
N ILE A 187 4.79 -10.02 -11.75
CA ILE A 187 4.43 -10.94 -12.83
C ILE A 187 5.41 -12.10 -12.76
N ALA A 188 4.88 -13.31 -12.54
CA ALA A 188 5.68 -14.53 -12.46
C ALA A 188 5.86 -15.14 -13.85
N SER A 189 7.07 -15.60 -14.16
CA SER A 189 7.43 -16.34 -15.37
C SER A 189 8.19 -17.62 -15.02
N MET A 190 8.04 -18.66 -15.85
CA MET A 190 8.79 -19.91 -15.70
C MET A 190 10.20 -19.82 -16.27
N TYR A 191 10.44 -18.96 -17.27
CA TYR A 191 11.66 -18.86 -18.04
C TYR A 191 12.35 -17.53 -17.76
N GLN A 192 13.67 -17.56 -17.62
CA GLN A 192 14.49 -16.39 -17.33
C GLN A 192 14.44 -15.38 -18.47
N GLU A 193 14.60 -15.84 -19.69
CA GLU A 193 14.62 -14.99 -20.90
C GLU A 193 13.29 -14.22 -21.03
N HIS A 194 12.17 -14.90 -20.82
CA HIS A 194 10.85 -14.25 -20.83
C HIS A 194 10.70 -13.23 -19.71
N ASN A 195 11.23 -13.51 -18.53
CA ASN A 195 11.18 -12.61 -17.39
C ASN A 195 12.03 -11.33 -17.63
N GLU A 196 13.21 -11.49 -18.22
CA GLU A 196 14.09 -10.38 -18.60
C GLU A 196 13.42 -9.50 -19.64
N SER A 197 12.85 -10.11 -20.70
CA SER A 197 12.11 -9.39 -21.73
C SER A 197 10.87 -8.68 -21.19
N LEU A 198 10.15 -9.26 -20.22
CA LEU A 198 9.05 -8.59 -19.52
C LEU A 198 9.55 -7.35 -18.76
N CYS A 199 10.68 -7.47 -18.07
CA CYS A 199 11.31 -6.37 -17.35
C CYS A 199 11.69 -5.23 -18.30
N GLU A 200 12.36 -5.56 -19.41
CA GLU A 200 12.70 -4.58 -20.45
C GLU A 200 11.45 -3.93 -21.03
N LEU A 201 10.42 -4.71 -21.36
CA LEU A 201 9.17 -4.21 -21.91
C LEU A 201 8.48 -3.23 -20.94
N MET A 202 8.43 -3.55 -19.64
CA MET A 202 7.92 -2.65 -18.61
C MET A 202 8.77 -1.38 -18.52
N ASN A 203 10.09 -1.50 -18.62
CA ASN A 203 11.02 -0.37 -18.52
C ASN A 203 11.00 0.54 -19.76
N THR A 204 10.50 0.07 -20.92
CA THR A 204 10.20 0.97 -22.06
C THR A 204 9.12 2.00 -21.75
N PHE A 205 8.34 1.80 -20.67
CA PHE A 205 7.37 2.76 -20.15
C PHE A 205 7.88 3.56 -18.94
N GLY A 206 9.16 3.41 -18.56
CA GLY A 206 9.75 4.11 -17.42
C GLY A 206 9.32 3.56 -16.05
N LEU A 207 8.91 2.29 -15.96
CA LEU A 207 8.39 1.71 -14.73
C LEU A 207 9.46 1.35 -13.70
N ASN A 208 10.75 1.27 -14.09
CA ASN A 208 11.86 0.87 -13.22
C ASN A 208 11.65 -0.50 -12.55
N SER A 209 11.05 -1.43 -13.29
CA SER A 209 10.84 -2.80 -12.82
C SER A 209 12.14 -3.54 -12.64
N LYS A 210 12.15 -4.49 -11.72
CA LYS A 210 13.30 -5.34 -11.39
C LYS A 210 12.93 -6.80 -11.50
N THR A 211 13.92 -7.64 -11.70
CA THR A 211 13.78 -9.10 -11.72
C THR A 211 14.28 -9.73 -10.42
N LEU A 212 13.72 -10.87 -10.06
CA LEU A 212 14.15 -11.68 -8.93
C LEU A 212 13.90 -13.14 -9.24
N GLU A 213 14.92 -13.98 -9.01
CA GLU A 213 14.78 -15.43 -9.06
C GLU A 213 14.10 -15.96 -7.79
N ARG A 214 13.19 -16.92 -7.95
CA ARG A 214 12.51 -17.64 -6.87
C ARG A 214 12.64 -19.15 -7.08
N LYS A 215 12.42 -19.95 -6.04
CA LYS A 215 12.48 -21.43 -6.09
C LYS A 215 11.66 -22.09 -7.23
N LYS A 216 10.67 -21.40 -7.78
CA LYS A 216 9.73 -21.91 -8.80
C LYS A 216 9.70 -21.08 -10.08
N GLY A 217 10.75 -20.36 -10.40
CA GLY A 217 10.83 -19.49 -11.58
C GLY A 217 11.28 -18.09 -11.24
N PHE A 218 10.90 -17.13 -12.06
CA PHE A 218 11.37 -15.75 -12.02
C PHE A 218 10.18 -14.81 -11.85
N ILE A 219 10.41 -13.65 -11.25
CA ILE A 219 9.40 -12.59 -11.14
C ILE A 219 9.98 -11.26 -11.63
N THR A 220 9.16 -10.52 -12.35
CA THR A 220 9.36 -9.08 -12.60
C THR A 220 8.44 -8.31 -11.68
N TYR A 221 8.94 -7.30 -10.93
CA TYR A 221 8.18 -6.66 -9.88
C TYR A 221 8.35 -5.14 -9.79
N LEU A 222 7.34 -4.50 -9.19
CA LEU A 222 7.31 -3.09 -8.82
C LEU A 222 7.00 -2.96 -7.32
N LYS A 223 7.62 -1.99 -6.63
CA LYS A 223 7.37 -1.67 -5.21
C LYS A 223 6.89 -0.24 -4.98
N GLU A 224 7.12 0.65 -5.93
CA GLU A 224 6.72 2.05 -5.84
C GLU A 224 5.25 2.22 -6.21
N ALA A 225 4.47 2.90 -5.36
CA ALA A 225 3.04 3.09 -5.58
C ALA A 225 2.74 3.78 -6.91
N GLU A 226 3.50 4.84 -7.25
CA GLU A 226 3.38 5.58 -8.50
C GLU A 226 3.62 4.70 -9.72
N LYS A 227 4.60 3.80 -9.65
CA LYS A 227 4.91 2.87 -10.74
C LYS A 227 3.85 1.77 -10.89
N ILE A 228 3.24 1.37 -9.79
CA ILE A 228 2.11 0.43 -9.82
C ILE A 228 0.88 1.08 -10.45
N THR A 229 0.53 2.32 -10.09
CA THR A 229 -0.59 3.02 -10.70
C THR A 229 -0.34 3.32 -12.17
N GLU A 230 0.90 3.67 -12.54
CA GLU A 230 1.29 3.84 -13.94
C GLU A 230 1.15 2.52 -14.72
N PHE A 231 1.56 1.39 -14.15
CA PHE A 231 1.36 0.06 -14.75
C PHE A 231 -0.13 -0.25 -14.94
N LEU A 232 -0.98 -0.02 -13.93
CA LEU A 232 -2.43 -0.23 -14.03
C LEU A 232 -3.04 0.61 -15.16
N ASN A 233 -2.59 1.86 -15.34
CA ASN A 233 -2.98 2.71 -16.45
C ASN A 233 -2.53 2.13 -17.81
N ILE A 234 -1.28 1.67 -17.89
CA ILE A 234 -0.70 1.08 -19.12
C ILE A 234 -1.51 -0.12 -19.59
N VAL A 235 -1.86 -1.04 -18.69
CA VAL A 235 -2.62 -2.24 -19.03
C VAL A 235 -4.12 -1.98 -19.23
N GLY A 236 -4.64 -0.81 -18.80
CA GLY A 236 -6.01 -0.37 -18.95
C GLY A 236 -6.93 -0.70 -17.78
N ALA A 237 -6.39 -0.97 -16.58
CA ALA A 237 -7.16 -1.22 -15.36
C ALA A 237 -7.51 0.09 -14.64
N HIS A 238 -8.36 0.92 -15.25
CA HIS A 238 -8.63 2.27 -14.78
C HIS A 238 -9.44 2.32 -13.47
N ASN A 239 -10.39 1.40 -13.27
CA ASN A 239 -11.14 1.32 -12.01
C ASN A 239 -10.24 0.84 -10.86
N ALA A 240 -9.38 -0.15 -11.12
CA ALA A 240 -8.40 -0.61 -10.14
C ALA A 240 -7.40 0.52 -9.79
N LEU A 241 -6.96 1.31 -10.78
CA LEU A 241 -6.10 2.46 -10.58
C LEU A 241 -6.76 3.50 -9.67
N LEU A 242 -7.98 3.93 -9.96
CA LEU A 242 -8.70 4.91 -9.15
C LEU A 242 -8.87 4.43 -7.71
N ARG A 243 -9.31 3.19 -7.53
CA ARG A 243 -9.44 2.59 -6.20
C ARG A 243 -8.11 2.49 -5.44
N PHE A 244 -7.01 2.20 -6.16
CA PHE A 244 -5.67 2.17 -5.56
C PHE A 244 -5.26 3.55 -5.04
N GLU A 245 -5.47 4.60 -5.84
CA GLU A 245 -5.16 5.99 -5.46
C GLU A 245 -6.05 6.49 -4.32
N ASP A 246 -7.36 6.21 -4.34
CA ASP A 246 -8.28 6.58 -3.25
C ASP A 246 -7.80 6.01 -1.89
N ILE A 247 -7.44 4.73 -1.88
CA ILE A 247 -6.95 4.07 -0.66
C ILE A 247 -5.61 4.66 -0.23
N ARG A 248 -4.72 4.97 -1.17
CA ARG A 248 -3.42 5.59 -0.92
C ARG A 248 -3.58 6.97 -0.27
N ILE A 249 -4.44 7.83 -0.82
CA ILE A 249 -4.71 9.17 -0.28
C ILE A 249 -5.20 9.08 1.18
N VAL A 250 -6.20 8.24 1.44
CA VAL A 250 -6.73 8.04 2.79
C VAL A 250 -5.67 7.55 3.77
N ARG A 251 -4.80 6.65 3.33
CA ARG A 251 -3.69 6.14 4.13
C ARG A 251 -2.65 7.22 4.45
N ASP A 252 -2.28 8.03 3.47
CA ASP A 252 -1.31 9.11 3.64
C ASP A 252 -1.86 10.20 4.57
N MET A 253 -3.15 10.52 4.48
CA MET A 253 -3.83 11.41 5.43
C MET A 253 -3.78 10.85 6.86
N ARG A 254 -4.13 9.58 7.08
CA ARG A 254 -4.05 8.94 8.40
C ARG A 254 -2.63 8.98 8.97
N ASN A 255 -1.62 8.66 8.15
CA ASN A 255 -0.22 8.69 8.56
C ASN A 255 0.23 10.10 8.96
N SER A 256 -0.23 11.12 8.26
CA SER A 256 0.08 12.52 8.55
C SER A 256 -0.57 12.96 9.87
N VAL A 257 -1.85 12.63 10.09
CA VAL A 257 -2.56 12.90 11.35
C VAL A 257 -1.88 12.18 12.52
N ASN A 258 -1.55 10.89 12.37
CA ASN A 258 -0.87 10.13 13.42
C ASN A 258 0.50 10.75 13.78
N ARG A 259 1.27 11.21 12.79
CA ARG A 259 2.54 11.91 13.03
C ARG A 259 2.34 13.21 13.80
N LEU A 260 1.32 13.99 13.45
CA LEU A 260 0.99 15.24 14.14
C LEU A 260 0.60 14.96 15.60
N VAL A 261 -0.32 14.02 15.83
CA VAL A 261 -0.75 13.62 17.18
C VAL A 261 0.42 13.13 18.02
N ASN A 262 1.27 12.27 17.45
CA ASN A 262 2.46 11.77 18.16
C ASN A 262 3.43 12.91 18.51
N CYS A 263 3.63 13.88 17.62
CA CYS A 263 4.47 15.04 17.86
C CYS A 263 3.90 15.92 18.99
N GLU A 264 2.60 16.23 18.94
CA GLU A 264 1.94 17.05 19.98
C GLU A 264 1.93 16.34 21.33
N THR A 265 1.64 15.02 21.35
CA THR A 265 1.68 14.22 22.58
C THR A 265 3.09 14.21 23.18
N ALA A 266 4.13 14.03 22.36
CA ALA A 266 5.51 14.06 22.84
C ALA A 266 5.90 15.44 23.39
N ASN A 267 5.47 16.52 22.76
CA ASN A 267 5.70 17.90 23.23
C ASN A 267 4.98 18.17 24.55
N LEU A 268 3.71 17.72 24.66
CA LEU A 268 2.92 17.84 25.89
C LEU A 268 3.59 17.08 27.04
N ASN A 269 3.98 15.81 26.81
CA ASN A 269 4.65 15.00 27.82
C ASN A 269 5.98 15.62 28.29
N LYS A 270 6.77 16.21 27.39
CA LYS A 270 7.99 16.96 27.74
C LYS A 270 7.67 18.17 28.61
N THR A 271 6.60 18.90 28.29
CA THR A 271 6.19 20.10 29.05
C THR A 271 5.71 19.71 30.44
N ILE A 272 4.85 18.71 30.57
CA ILE A 272 4.36 18.19 31.85
C ILE A 272 5.52 17.65 32.69
N GLY A 273 6.39 16.83 32.12
CA GLY A 273 7.54 16.27 32.82
C GLY A 273 8.52 17.35 33.31
N ALA A 274 8.71 18.44 32.55
CA ALA A 274 9.50 19.56 32.99
C ALA A 274 8.82 20.33 34.16
N ALA A 275 7.53 20.54 34.06
CA ALA A 275 6.74 21.19 35.10
C ALA A 275 6.79 20.44 36.44
N LEU A 276 6.58 19.11 36.39
CA LEU A 276 6.63 18.24 37.57
C LEU A 276 8.01 18.29 38.22
N ARG A 277 9.09 18.15 37.46
CA ARG A 277 10.47 18.25 38.00
C ARG A 277 10.72 19.60 38.65
N GLN A 278 10.27 20.70 38.03
CA GLN A 278 10.41 22.04 38.58
C GLN A 278 9.70 22.16 39.94
N VAL A 279 8.44 21.67 40.02
CA VAL A 279 7.67 21.67 41.29
C VAL A 279 8.36 20.80 42.35
N GLU A 280 8.85 19.62 42.01
CA GLU A 280 9.60 18.75 42.92
C GLU A 280 10.88 19.39 43.44
N ASN A 281 11.66 20.06 42.57
CA ASN A 281 12.88 20.78 42.94
C ASN A 281 12.58 21.95 43.84
N ILE A 282 11.54 22.71 43.57
CA ILE A 282 11.13 23.83 44.41
C ILE A 282 10.67 23.35 45.79
N ARG A 283 9.86 22.28 45.86
CA ARG A 283 9.43 21.70 47.13
C ARG A 283 10.63 21.18 47.93
N TYR A 284 11.58 20.51 47.26
CA TYR A 284 12.80 20.06 47.92
C TYR A 284 13.60 21.21 48.53
N ILE A 285 13.81 22.33 47.81
CA ILE A 285 14.47 23.53 48.36
C ILE A 285 13.69 24.08 49.56
N ARG A 286 12.37 24.18 49.42
CA ARG A 286 11.49 24.71 50.49
C ARG A 286 11.60 23.87 51.76
N ASP A 287 11.58 22.56 51.65
CA ASP A 287 11.52 21.63 52.77
C ASP A 287 12.91 21.39 53.41
N THR A 288 14.01 21.66 52.69
CA THR A 288 15.40 21.47 53.18
C THR A 288 15.99 22.74 53.80
N VAL A 289 15.92 23.85 53.10
CA VAL A 289 16.59 25.12 53.49
C VAL A 289 15.67 26.33 53.49
N GLY A 290 14.44 26.19 53.05
CA GLY A 290 13.47 27.29 52.92
C GLY A 290 13.66 28.09 51.61
N LEU A 291 12.58 28.67 51.09
CA LEU A 291 12.62 29.51 49.88
C LEU A 291 13.35 30.86 50.05
N GLN A 292 13.65 31.27 51.30
CA GLN A 292 14.37 32.53 51.63
C GLN A 292 15.80 32.52 51.09
N ILE A 293 16.38 31.38 50.80
CA ILE A 293 17.71 31.29 50.20
C ILE A 293 17.71 31.77 48.73
N LEU A 294 16.56 31.75 48.07
CA LEU A 294 16.44 32.21 46.70
C LEU A 294 16.38 33.75 46.63
N PRO A 295 17.05 34.37 45.65
CA PRO A 295 16.85 35.80 45.32
C PRO A 295 15.38 36.09 45.07
N ASP A 296 14.89 37.28 45.38
CA ASP A 296 13.47 37.65 45.31
C ASP A 296 12.81 37.32 43.99
N LYS A 297 13.50 37.61 42.88
CA LYS A 297 13.04 37.31 41.51
C LYS A 297 12.89 35.80 41.21
N LEU A 298 13.64 34.94 41.87
CA LEU A 298 13.53 33.49 41.74
C LEU A 298 12.49 32.94 42.71
N ARG A 299 12.38 33.50 43.90
CA ARG A 299 11.39 33.12 44.94
C ARG A 299 9.97 33.33 44.45
N GLU A 300 9.69 34.48 43.83
CA GLU A 300 8.37 34.77 43.24
C GLU A 300 7.97 33.72 42.20
N ILE A 301 8.88 33.38 41.26
CA ILE A 301 8.58 32.38 40.25
C ILE A 301 8.45 30.96 40.83
N ALA A 302 9.26 30.63 41.86
CA ALA A 302 9.14 29.37 42.54
C ALA A 302 7.75 29.22 43.19
N GLN A 303 7.28 30.30 43.87
CA GLN A 303 5.95 30.30 44.47
C GLN A 303 4.85 30.18 43.42
N LEU A 304 4.86 31.00 42.36
CA LEU A 304 3.88 30.93 41.28
C LEU A 304 3.86 29.55 40.61
N ARG A 305 5.02 28.92 40.44
CA ARG A 305 5.10 27.56 39.79
C ARG A 305 4.50 26.48 40.66
N VAL A 306 4.61 26.58 41.98
CA VAL A 306 3.98 25.61 42.90
C VAL A 306 2.48 25.84 43.00
N ASP A 307 2.04 27.09 43.02
CA ASP A 307 0.62 27.44 43.12
C ASP A 307 -0.15 27.14 41.82
N TYR A 308 0.52 27.33 40.67
CA TYR A 308 -0.07 27.14 39.32
C TYR A 308 0.74 26.11 38.52
N GLN A 309 0.58 24.81 38.86
CA GLN A 309 1.38 23.71 38.29
C GLN A 309 1.09 23.45 36.81
N ASP A 310 -0.15 23.70 36.36
CA ASP A 310 -0.63 23.33 35.03
C ASP A 310 -0.49 24.46 33.97
N VAL A 311 -0.13 25.67 34.41
CA VAL A 311 0.01 26.81 33.49
C VAL A 311 1.28 26.72 32.66
N THR A 312 1.21 27.27 31.45
CA THR A 312 2.37 27.33 30.54
C THR A 312 3.39 28.37 31.04
N LEU A 313 4.67 28.25 30.58
CA LEU A 313 5.71 29.25 30.92
C LEU A 313 5.38 30.66 30.41
N LYS A 314 4.51 30.80 29.41
CA LYS A 314 4.05 32.09 28.90
C LYS A 314 3.08 32.73 29.92
N GLU A 315 2.06 31.99 30.31
CA GLU A 315 1.09 32.41 31.30
C GLU A 315 1.75 32.72 32.65
N LEU A 316 2.72 31.89 33.08
CA LEU A 316 3.50 32.16 34.28
C LEU A 316 4.27 33.50 34.19
N GLY A 317 4.74 33.84 32.98
CA GLY A 317 5.42 35.12 32.74
C GLY A 317 4.50 36.33 32.80
N GLU A 318 3.22 36.15 32.54
CA GLU A 318 2.18 37.19 32.63
C GLU A 318 1.72 37.44 34.07
N MET A 319 1.94 36.46 34.98
CA MET A 319 1.53 36.52 36.41
C MET A 319 2.58 37.18 37.32
N VAL A 320 3.79 37.51 36.84
CA VAL A 320 4.84 38.06 37.64
C VAL A 320 4.54 39.54 37.95
N SER A 321 4.72 39.94 39.22
CA SER A 321 4.34 41.28 39.74
C SER A 321 5.12 42.47 39.15
N GLY A 322 6.21 42.27 38.45
CA GLY A 322 7.10 43.32 37.92
C GLY A 322 6.93 43.60 36.41
N GLY A 323 5.89 43.10 35.77
CA GLY A 323 5.65 43.20 34.33
C GLY A 323 5.85 41.87 33.60
N THR A 324 5.34 41.77 32.38
CA THR A 324 5.37 40.54 31.57
C THR A 324 6.81 40.07 31.26
N ILE A 325 7.11 38.85 31.69
CA ILE A 325 8.41 38.20 31.39
C ILE A 325 8.25 37.21 30.24
N SER A 326 9.17 37.27 29.31
CA SER A 326 9.15 36.31 28.17
C SER A 326 9.28 34.85 28.63
N LYS A 327 8.73 33.91 27.85
CA LYS A 327 8.89 32.47 28.06
C LYS A 327 10.35 32.06 28.28
N SER A 328 11.29 32.67 27.54
CA SER A 328 12.71 32.40 27.67
C SER A 328 13.24 32.87 29.02
N GLY A 329 12.81 34.07 29.51
CA GLY A 329 13.18 34.61 30.80
C GLY A 329 12.71 33.74 31.97
N ILE A 330 11.44 33.24 31.93
CA ILE A 330 10.91 32.30 32.91
C ILE A 330 11.69 31.00 32.90
N ASN A 331 11.94 30.43 31.72
CA ASN A 331 12.69 29.17 31.59
C ASN A 331 14.12 29.32 32.15
N HIS A 332 14.79 30.44 31.91
CA HIS A 332 16.10 30.69 32.46
C HIS A 332 16.09 30.77 34.02
N ARG A 333 15.08 31.40 34.58
CA ARG A 333 14.95 31.48 36.04
C ARG A 333 14.63 30.15 36.69
N LEU A 334 13.73 29.33 36.08
CA LEU A 334 13.44 27.99 36.55
C LEU A 334 14.66 27.06 36.48
N ARG A 335 15.49 27.17 35.42
CA ARG A 335 16.75 26.42 35.32
C ARG A 335 17.70 26.76 36.44
N LYS A 336 17.81 28.04 36.84
CA LYS A 336 18.62 28.44 37.99
C LYS A 336 18.11 27.83 39.31
N ILE A 337 16.80 27.70 39.45
CA ILE A 337 16.20 27.02 40.61
C ILE A 337 16.54 25.52 40.60
N ASP A 338 16.46 24.85 39.42
CA ASP A 338 16.87 23.47 39.26
C ASP A 338 18.34 23.25 39.61
N GLU A 339 19.25 24.13 39.16
CA GLU A 339 20.68 24.11 39.50
C GLU A 339 20.96 24.25 41.02
N ILE A 340 20.15 25.08 41.72
CA ILE A 340 20.24 25.24 43.16
C ILE A 340 19.78 23.96 43.86
N ALA A 341 18.68 23.34 43.40
CA ALA A 341 18.21 22.07 43.94
C ALA A 341 19.25 20.94 43.78
N ASP A 342 19.90 20.89 42.61
CA ASP A 342 20.92 19.87 42.34
C ASP A 342 22.17 20.07 43.21
N LYS A 343 22.62 21.31 43.43
CA LYS A 343 23.72 21.62 44.35
C LYS A 343 23.41 21.22 45.79
N LEU A 344 22.19 21.48 46.26
CA LEU A 344 21.74 21.06 47.58
C LEU A 344 21.73 19.53 47.72
N ARG A 345 21.26 18.81 46.72
CA ARG A 345 21.32 17.32 46.71
C ARG A 345 22.76 16.80 46.76
N ALA A 346 23.68 17.50 46.11
CA ALA A 346 25.11 17.16 46.11
C ALA A 346 25.85 17.57 47.42
N GLY A 347 25.15 18.10 48.43
CA GLY A 347 25.75 18.55 49.71
C GLY A 347 26.65 19.80 49.58
N GLN A 348 26.55 20.56 48.49
CA GLN A 348 27.35 21.78 48.30
C GLN A 348 26.72 22.94 49.08
N ILE A 349 27.56 23.67 49.87
CA ILE A 349 27.15 24.87 50.62
C ILE A 349 26.83 25.99 49.60
N ILE A 350 25.60 26.44 49.59
CA ILE A 350 25.18 27.58 48.77
C ILE A 350 25.52 28.84 49.56
N ASN A 351 26.64 29.50 49.23
CA ASN A 351 26.93 30.85 49.75
C ASN A 351 25.93 31.84 49.18
N LYS A 352 25.35 32.68 50.08
CA LYS A 352 24.42 33.76 49.73
C LYS A 352 24.99 34.72 48.74
#